data_3937ec75b606ca9e61d051716b296d83
#
_entry.id   3937ec75b606ca9e61d051716b296d83
#
_cell.length_a   1.000
_cell.length_b   1.000
_cell.length_c   1.000
_cell.angle_alpha   90.00
_cell.angle_beta   90.00
_cell.angle_gamma   90.00
#
_symmetry.space_group_name_H-M   'P 1'
#
loop_
_entity.id
_entity.type
_entity.pdbx_description
1 polymer ?
#
loop_
_entity_poly.entity_id
_entity_poly.type
_entity_poly.pdbx_seq_one_letter_code
_entity_poly.pdbx_strand_id
1 'polypeptide(L)'
;MKIIFFNYLIIIFYLISSSVSYSIERPEIKNLIVHKDKKKIENIEFIKSDGQKVSLNNYKSKPLIINFWATWCAPCKKEMPSLDKLKTLNEFKNINIIPINIGGDSYKKSKQFFDEIK
;
A
#
# COMPACT_ATOMS: atom_id res chain seq x y z
N MET A 1 -36.08 46.32 9.87
CA MET A 1 -34.62 46.22 10.20
C MET A 1 -34.18 44.80 10.60
N LYS A 2 -34.90 44.05 11.44
CA LYS A 2 -34.55 42.67 11.84
C LYS A 2 -34.53 41.64 10.70
N ILE A 3 -35.41 41.74 9.72
CA ILE A 3 -35.52 40.79 8.58
C ILE A 3 -34.31 40.92 7.62
N ILE A 4 -33.86 42.14 7.41
CA ILE A 4 -32.69 42.42 6.55
C ILE A 4 -31.40 41.85 7.19
N PHE A 5 -31.28 41.94 8.50
CA PHE A 5 -30.15 41.42 9.26
C PHE A 5 -30.13 39.87 9.23
N PHE A 6 -31.28 39.25 9.31
CA PHE A 6 -31.41 37.79 9.25
C PHE A 6 -31.05 37.23 7.86
N ASN A 7 -31.46 37.90 6.79
CA ASN A 7 -31.09 37.52 5.42
C ASN A 7 -29.55 37.70 5.20
N TYR A 8 -28.95 38.69 5.77
CA TYR A 8 -27.50 38.88 5.68
C TYR A 8 -26.71 37.78 6.40
N LEU A 9 -27.19 37.30 7.53
CA LEU A 9 -26.62 36.17 8.29
C LEU A 9 -26.73 34.86 7.51
N ILE A 10 -27.82 34.63 6.81
CA ILE A 10 -28.00 33.43 5.97
C ILE A 10 -27.03 33.46 4.78
N ILE A 11 -26.85 34.61 4.14
CA ILE A 11 -25.90 34.75 3.02
C ILE A 11 -24.48 34.53 3.49
N ILE A 12 -24.09 35.10 4.65
CA ILE A 12 -22.74 34.88 5.22
C ILE A 12 -22.54 33.41 5.57
N PHE A 13 -23.53 32.74 6.15
CA PHE A 13 -23.46 31.31 6.47
C PHE A 13 -23.30 30.46 5.20
N TYR A 14 -23.99 30.82 4.11
CA TYR A 14 -23.86 30.15 2.82
C TYR A 14 -22.47 30.37 2.18
N LEU A 15 -21.90 31.55 2.31
CA LEU A 15 -20.56 31.86 1.81
C LEU A 15 -19.45 31.17 2.62
N ILE A 16 -19.64 30.92 3.91
CA ILE A 16 -18.68 30.23 4.77
C ILE A 16 -18.75 28.71 4.58
N SER A 17 -19.94 28.18 4.22
CA SER A 17 -20.12 26.75 3.95
C SER A 17 -19.68 26.31 2.54
N SER A 18 -19.12 27.21 1.73
CA SER A 18 -18.46 26.82 0.49
C SER A 18 -17.26 25.93 0.85
N SER A 19 -17.50 24.64 0.77
CA SER A 19 -16.57 23.56 1.11
C SER A 19 -15.26 23.76 0.38
N VAL A 20 -14.21 24.04 1.12
CA VAL A 20 -12.85 23.96 0.59
C VAL A 20 -12.60 22.52 0.23
N SER A 21 -12.83 22.18 -1.02
CA SER A 21 -12.49 20.86 -1.55
C SER A 21 -10.97 20.77 -1.64
N TYR A 22 -10.36 20.15 -0.62
CA TYR A 22 -8.95 19.79 -0.70
C TYR A 22 -8.80 18.66 -1.71
N SER A 23 -8.35 19.00 -2.89
CA SER A 23 -7.83 18.01 -3.83
C SER A 23 -6.52 17.50 -3.26
N ILE A 24 -6.51 16.26 -2.80
CA ILE A 24 -5.25 15.57 -2.46
C ILE A 24 -4.54 15.30 -3.78
N GLU A 25 -3.60 16.15 -4.12
CA GLU A 25 -2.74 15.95 -5.27
C GLU A 25 -1.89 14.70 -5.04
N ARG A 26 -1.93 13.76 -5.98
CA ARG A 26 -1.15 12.53 -5.88
C ARG A 26 0.33 12.89 -5.99
N PRO A 27 1.19 12.41 -5.06
CA PRO A 27 2.61 12.65 -5.18
C PRO A 27 3.13 12.06 -6.49
N GLU A 28 3.96 12.81 -7.21
CA GLU A 28 4.67 12.29 -8.39
C GLU A 28 5.68 11.22 -7.95
N ILE A 29 5.31 9.97 -8.13
CA ILE A 29 6.19 8.83 -7.87
C ILE A 29 6.83 8.44 -9.19
N LYS A 30 8.14 8.62 -9.30
CA LYS A 30 8.89 8.17 -10.48
C LYS A 30 8.72 6.66 -10.66
N ASN A 31 8.51 6.24 -11.90
CA ASN A 31 8.34 4.83 -12.29
C ASN A 31 7.05 4.15 -11.76
N LEU A 32 6.04 4.93 -11.31
CA LEU A 32 4.73 4.38 -10.97
C LEU A 32 3.85 4.30 -12.21
N ILE A 33 3.40 3.10 -12.56
CA ILE A 33 2.41 2.87 -13.61
C ILE A 33 1.05 2.62 -12.95
N VAL A 34 0.12 3.55 -13.12
CA VAL A 34 -1.26 3.37 -12.65
C VAL A 34 -2.11 2.88 -13.81
N HIS A 35 -2.60 1.65 -13.72
CA HIS A 35 -3.52 1.10 -14.70
C HIS A 35 -4.94 1.65 -14.45
N LYS A 36 -5.52 2.27 -15.49
CA LYS A 36 -6.90 2.77 -15.43
C LYS A 36 -7.91 1.62 -15.41
N ASP A 37 -7.62 0.56 -16.15
CA ASP A 37 -8.46 -0.61 -16.24
C ASP A 37 -7.99 -1.72 -15.31
N LYS A 38 -8.97 -2.42 -14.71
CA LYS A 38 -8.69 -3.59 -13.87
C LYS A 38 -8.15 -4.71 -14.75
N LYS A 39 -6.87 -5.03 -14.61
CA LYS A 39 -6.29 -6.22 -15.23
C LYS A 39 -6.62 -7.44 -14.36
N LYS A 40 -7.11 -8.50 -14.98
CA LYS A 40 -7.26 -9.78 -14.31
C LYS A 40 -5.85 -10.35 -14.07
N ILE A 41 -5.50 -10.52 -12.80
CA ILE A 41 -4.25 -11.19 -12.44
C ILE A 41 -4.51 -12.69 -12.48
N GLU A 42 -3.71 -13.41 -13.24
CA GLU A 42 -3.75 -14.88 -13.26
C GLU A 42 -3.39 -15.44 -11.89
N ASN A 43 -3.82 -16.67 -11.63
CA ASN A 43 -3.53 -17.32 -10.37
C ASN A 43 -2.03 -17.67 -10.31
N ILE A 44 -1.31 -17.01 -9.41
CA ILE A 44 0.11 -17.28 -9.14
C ILE A 44 0.18 -18.13 -7.87
N GLU A 45 0.91 -19.23 -7.93
CA GLU A 45 1.22 -20.06 -6.78
C GLU A 45 2.65 -19.80 -6.31
N PHE A 46 2.86 -19.78 -5.00
CA PHE A 46 4.17 -19.64 -4.39
C PHE A 46 4.27 -20.51 -3.13
N ILE A 47 5.48 -20.72 -2.65
CA ILE A 47 5.75 -21.55 -1.47
C ILE A 47 6.06 -20.63 -0.31
N LYS A 48 5.35 -20.82 0.79
CA LYS A 48 5.64 -20.13 2.06
C LYS A 48 6.92 -20.66 2.69
N SER A 49 7.40 -19.94 3.70
CA SER A 49 8.54 -20.33 4.52
C SER A 49 8.36 -21.65 5.28
N ASP A 50 7.13 -22.09 5.50
CA ASP A 50 6.79 -23.37 6.12
C ASP A 50 6.65 -24.51 5.09
N GLY A 51 6.91 -24.25 3.81
CA GLY A 51 6.81 -25.22 2.71
C GLY A 51 5.40 -25.36 2.14
N GLN A 52 4.39 -24.66 2.67
CA GLN A 52 3.03 -24.73 2.14
C GLN A 52 2.92 -24.03 0.78
N LYS A 53 2.30 -24.68 -0.19
CA LYS A 53 1.84 -24.06 -1.42
C LYS A 53 0.65 -23.18 -1.14
N VAL A 54 0.71 -21.93 -1.56
CA VAL A 54 -0.38 -20.98 -1.47
C VAL A 54 -0.61 -20.27 -2.79
N SER A 55 -1.85 -19.90 -3.01
CA SER A 55 -2.27 -19.17 -4.19
C SER A 55 -2.44 -17.69 -3.87
N LEU A 56 -2.11 -16.83 -4.82
CA LEU A 56 -2.38 -15.39 -4.72
C LEU A 56 -3.88 -15.11 -4.51
N ASN A 57 -4.75 -16.00 -4.98
CA ASN A 57 -6.21 -15.91 -4.79
C ASN A 57 -6.62 -15.89 -3.32
N ASN A 58 -5.81 -16.46 -2.42
CA ASN A 58 -6.10 -16.50 -0.98
C ASN A 58 -6.01 -15.10 -0.34
N TYR A 59 -5.47 -14.11 -1.05
CA TYR A 59 -5.24 -12.74 -0.56
C TYR A 59 -6.16 -11.70 -1.23
N LYS A 60 -7.14 -12.12 -2.03
CA LYS A 60 -8.03 -11.21 -2.80
C LYS A 60 -8.99 -10.38 -1.94
N SER A 61 -9.20 -10.74 -0.68
CA SER A 61 -10.14 -10.05 0.20
C SER A 61 -9.66 -8.68 0.69
N LYS A 62 -8.37 -8.39 0.55
CA LYS A 62 -7.72 -7.16 1.01
C LYS A 62 -6.76 -6.62 -0.05
N PRO A 63 -6.47 -5.32 -0.04
CA PRO A 63 -5.39 -4.78 -0.86
C PRO A 63 -4.10 -5.54 -0.61
N LEU A 64 -3.31 -5.74 -1.65
CA LEU A 64 -2.11 -6.56 -1.60
C LEU A 64 -0.93 -5.82 -2.23
N ILE A 65 0.15 -5.72 -1.49
CA ILE A 65 1.45 -5.29 -1.98
C ILE A 65 2.32 -6.54 -2.17
N ILE A 66 2.78 -6.76 -3.38
CA ILE A 66 3.76 -7.82 -3.69
C ILE A 66 5.10 -7.14 -3.90
N ASN A 67 6.09 -7.52 -3.09
CA ASN A 67 7.47 -7.08 -3.24
C ASN A 67 8.32 -8.25 -3.76
N PHE A 68 8.89 -8.11 -4.95
CA PHE A 68 9.82 -9.09 -5.49
C PHE A 68 11.24 -8.73 -5.04
N TRP A 69 11.94 -9.70 -4.45
CA TRP A 69 13.26 -9.47 -3.88
C TRP A 69 14.22 -10.66 -4.07
N ALA A 70 15.49 -10.44 -3.77
CA ALA A 70 16.52 -11.47 -3.73
C ALA A 70 17.62 -11.09 -2.71
N THR A 71 18.35 -12.05 -2.19
CA THR A 71 19.42 -11.81 -1.20
C THR A 71 20.57 -10.98 -1.74
N TRP A 72 20.80 -10.99 -3.04
CA TRP A 72 21.80 -10.19 -3.73
C TRP A 72 21.31 -8.79 -4.16
N CYS A 73 20.03 -8.50 -3.99
CA CYS A 73 19.43 -7.24 -4.40
C CYS A 73 19.65 -6.14 -3.36
N ALA A 74 20.66 -5.32 -3.52
CA ALA A 74 20.99 -4.25 -2.58
C ALA A 74 19.86 -3.22 -2.37
N PRO A 75 19.14 -2.72 -3.39
CA PRO A 75 17.99 -1.85 -3.17
C PRO A 75 16.85 -2.54 -2.41
N CYS A 76 16.60 -3.84 -2.67
CA CYS A 76 15.57 -4.58 -1.94
C CYS A 76 15.86 -4.64 -0.43
N LYS A 77 17.13 -4.78 -0.05
CA LYS A 77 17.56 -4.76 1.36
C LYS A 77 17.17 -3.44 2.05
N LYS A 78 17.29 -2.33 1.34
CA LYS A 78 16.96 -1.00 1.86
C LYS A 78 15.44 -0.77 1.99
N GLU A 79 14.63 -1.42 1.17
CA GLU A 79 13.18 -1.27 1.17
C GLU A 79 12.48 -2.10 2.25
N MET A 80 13.02 -3.27 2.60
CA MET A 80 12.37 -4.21 3.53
C MET A 80 11.99 -3.59 4.88
N PRO A 81 12.87 -2.84 5.58
CA PRO A 81 12.51 -2.20 6.84
C PRO A 81 11.36 -1.19 6.69
N SER A 82 11.26 -0.52 5.53
CA SER A 82 10.17 0.42 5.24
C SER A 82 8.85 -0.31 5.04
N LEU A 83 8.85 -1.48 4.38
CA LEU A 83 7.67 -2.32 4.22
C LEU A 83 7.20 -2.90 5.55
N ASP A 84 8.11 -3.26 6.43
CA ASP A 84 7.78 -3.74 7.78
C ASP A 84 7.16 -2.61 8.61
N LYS A 85 7.76 -1.42 8.59
CA LYS A 85 7.21 -0.23 9.23
C LYS A 85 5.82 0.12 8.70
N LEU A 86 5.56 -0.07 7.41
CA LEU A 86 4.25 0.20 6.80
C LEU A 86 3.13 -0.60 7.49
N LYS A 87 3.38 -1.85 7.89
CA LYS A 87 2.42 -2.68 8.62
C LYS A 87 2.04 -2.14 10.00
N THR A 88 2.90 -1.34 10.62
CA THR A 88 2.64 -0.78 11.96
C THR A 88 1.73 0.45 11.90
N LEU A 89 1.55 1.06 10.74
CA LEU A 89 0.70 2.22 10.56
C LEU A 89 -0.78 1.80 10.55
N ASN A 90 -1.61 2.53 11.28
CA ASN A 90 -3.04 2.21 11.42
C ASN A 90 -3.79 2.17 10.09
N GLU A 91 -3.44 3.07 9.18
CA GLU A 91 -4.03 3.20 7.86
C GLU A 91 -3.78 1.96 6.98
N PHE A 92 -2.71 1.22 7.25
CA PHE A 92 -2.27 0.07 6.46
C PHE A 92 -2.51 -1.29 7.14
N LYS A 93 -3.17 -1.33 8.30
CA LYS A 93 -3.48 -2.60 9.01
C LYS A 93 -4.25 -3.62 8.17
N ASN A 94 -5.04 -3.13 7.21
CA ASN A 94 -5.87 -3.98 6.34
C ASN A 94 -5.21 -4.32 5.00
N ILE A 95 -3.91 -4.07 4.84
CA ILE A 95 -3.17 -4.40 3.62
C ILE A 95 -2.33 -5.66 3.88
N ASN A 96 -2.35 -6.59 2.92
CA ASN A 96 -1.41 -7.69 2.89
C ASN A 96 -0.10 -7.25 2.22
N ILE A 97 1.03 -7.58 2.82
CA ILE A 97 2.36 -7.37 2.21
C ILE A 97 3.03 -8.73 2.12
N ILE A 98 3.37 -9.13 0.89
CA ILE A 98 3.96 -10.45 0.60
C ILE A 98 5.30 -10.23 -0.10
N PRO A 99 6.43 -10.45 0.58
CA PRO A 99 7.73 -10.50 -0.07
C PRO A 99 7.92 -11.85 -0.75
N ILE A 100 8.13 -11.85 -2.07
CA ILE A 100 8.38 -13.07 -2.87
C ILE A 100 9.84 -13.06 -3.31
N ASN A 101 10.60 -14.08 -2.87
CA ASN A 101 11.97 -14.27 -3.32
C ASN A 101 11.98 -14.85 -4.75
N ILE A 102 12.61 -14.14 -5.67
CA ILE A 102 12.78 -14.54 -7.06
C ILE A 102 14.25 -14.87 -7.41
N GLY A 103 15.14 -14.79 -6.42
CA GLY A 103 16.59 -14.97 -6.61
C GLY A 103 17.06 -16.42 -6.67
N GLY A 104 16.16 -17.41 -6.54
CA GLY A 104 16.54 -18.81 -6.46
C GLY A 104 17.21 -19.19 -5.15
N ASP A 105 17.12 -18.35 -4.13
CA ASP A 105 17.71 -18.58 -2.82
C ASP A 105 17.02 -19.71 -2.06
N SER A 106 17.82 -20.50 -1.32
CA SER A 106 17.24 -21.47 -0.38
C SER A 106 16.46 -20.78 0.74
N TYR A 107 15.50 -21.47 1.32
CA TYR A 107 14.77 -20.95 2.50
C TYR A 107 15.71 -20.52 3.62
N LYS A 108 16.76 -21.32 3.91
CA LYS A 108 17.75 -21.01 4.94
C LYS A 108 18.42 -19.64 4.69
N LYS A 109 18.82 -19.37 3.44
CA LYS A 109 19.47 -18.11 3.05
C LYS A 109 18.49 -16.95 3.14
N SER A 110 17.26 -17.14 2.72
CA SER A 110 16.20 -16.13 2.82
C SER A 110 15.88 -15.82 4.30
N LYS A 111 15.80 -16.82 5.15
CA LYS A 111 15.58 -16.65 6.60
C LYS A 111 16.71 -15.86 7.24
N GLN A 112 17.97 -16.24 6.98
CA GLN A 112 19.15 -15.53 7.49
C GLN A 112 19.09 -14.04 7.10
N PHE A 113 18.74 -13.74 5.85
CA PHE A 113 18.59 -12.36 5.40
C PHE A 113 17.56 -11.58 6.25
N PHE A 114 16.39 -12.15 6.55
CA PHE A 114 15.38 -11.46 7.39
C PHE A 114 15.83 -11.33 8.85
N ASP A 115 16.64 -12.24 9.35
CA ASP A 115 17.19 -12.15 10.71
C ASP A 115 18.25 -11.03 10.83
N GLU A 116 18.95 -10.72 9.73
CA GLU A 116 19.98 -9.66 9.67
C GLU A 116 19.41 -8.23 9.53
N ILE A 117 18.18 -8.07 8.99
CA ILE A 117 17.57 -6.75 8.71
C ILE A 117 16.52 -6.30 9.72
N LYS A 118 16.32 -7.05 10.78
CA LYS A 118 15.39 -6.70 11.89
C LYS A 118 15.87 -5.53 12.71
#